data_96e71776654785dd95a7a758232a7f15
#
_entry.id   96e71776654785dd95a7a758232a7f15
#
_cell.length_a   1.000
_cell.length_b   1.000
_cell.length_c   1.000
_cell.angle_alpha   90.00
_cell.angle_beta   90.00
_cell.angle_gamma   90.00
#
_symmetry.space_group_name_H-M   'P 1'
#
loop_
_entity.id
_entity.type
_entity.pdbx_description
1 polymer ?
#
loop_
_entity_poly.entity_id
_entity_poly.type
_entity_poly.pdbx_seq_one_letter_code
_entity_poly.pdbx_strand_id
1 'polypeptide(L)'
;MSFTKEQMALRRATLGASEVAAVVGLHPYSNAHNVWLSKVMGVDFEGNEATALGQLLEEPIFNYFADSKASPPIHNRQTFIGEEPWMSATPDGLYIDGIGLVEVKVVGPRSFWQWGP
;
A
#
# COMPACT_ATOMS: atom_id res chain seq x y z
N MET A 1 8.31 0.50 4.18
CA MET A 1 9.17 1.06 3.10
C MET A 1 8.86 2.54 2.95
N SER A 2 9.87 3.39 2.98
CA SER A 2 9.67 4.84 2.82
C SER A 2 9.62 5.21 1.34
N PHE A 3 8.77 6.17 0.98
CA PHE A 3 8.65 6.66 -0.38
C PHE A 3 9.72 7.71 -0.70
N THR A 4 10.20 7.73 -1.95
CA THR A 4 11.06 8.81 -2.43
C THR A 4 10.26 10.11 -2.58
N LYS A 5 10.96 11.23 -2.78
CA LYS A 5 10.30 12.52 -3.03
C LYS A 5 9.43 12.49 -4.29
N GLU A 6 9.92 11.82 -5.33
CA GLU A 6 9.21 11.65 -6.60
C GLU A 6 7.95 10.81 -6.42
N GLN A 7 8.05 9.71 -5.67
CA GLN A 7 6.88 8.89 -5.34
C GLN A 7 5.86 9.66 -4.50
N MET A 8 6.30 10.46 -3.54
CA MET A 8 5.39 11.31 -2.75
C MET A 8 4.68 12.35 -3.61
N ALA A 9 5.40 13.01 -4.52
CA ALA A 9 4.80 13.96 -5.45
C ALA A 9 3.75 13.30 -6.35
N LEU A 10 4.08 12.13 -6.89
CA LEU A 10 3.16 11.35 -7.73
C LEU A 10 1.92 10.89 -6.95
N ARG A 11 2.10 10.42 -5.72
CA ARG A 11 0.99 10.02 -4.85
C ARG A 11 0.05 11.18 -4.52
N ARG A 12 0.56 12.39 -4.37
CA ARG A 12 -0.28 13.60 -4.15
C ARG A 12 -1.06 14.00 -5.40
N ALA A 13 -0.53 13.73 -6.57
CA ALA A 13 -1.16 14.06 -7.86
C ALA A 13 -2.14 12.99 -8.36
N THR A 14 -2.20 11.82 -7.71
CA THR A 14 -3.00 10.69 -8.15
C THR A 14 -3.82 10.11 -7.01
N LEU A 15 -4.81 9.25 -7.35
CA LEU A 15 -5.52 8.42 -6.39
C LEU A 15 -4.87 7.03 -6.37
N GLY A 16 -4.27 6.67 -5.24
CA GLY A 16 -3.64 5.37 -5.05
C GLY A 16 -4.67 4.25 -4.82
N ALA A 17 -4.32 3.04 -5.23
CA ALA A 17 -5.18 1.87 -5.05
C ALA A 17 -5.57 1.65 -3.58
N SER A 18 -4.69 1.95 -2.63
CA SER A 18 -4.94 1.84 -1.20
C SER A 18 -5.94 2.88 -0.65
N GLU A 19 -6.26 3.92 -1.42
CA GLU A 19 -7.11 5.04 -1.00
C GLU A 19 -8.55 4.93 -1.53
N VAL A 20 -8.78 4.06 -2.50
CA VAL A 20 -10.08 3.94 -3.19
C VAL A 20 -11.22 3.60 -2.23
N ALA A 21 -11.00 2.69 -1.29
CA ALA A 21 -12.00 2.29 -0.31
C ALA A 21 -12.47 3.48 0.54
N ALA A 22 -11.56 4.37 0.92
CA ALA A 22 -11.89 5.59 1.67
C ALA A 22 -12.74 6.54 0.84
N VAL A 23 -12.39 6.74 -0.43
CA VAL A 23 -13.11 7.65 -1.33
C VAL A 23 -14.55 7.21 -1.56
N VAL A 24 -14.80 5.90 -1.70
CA VAL A 24 -16.15 5.36 -1.93
C VAL A 24 -16.90 5.03 -0.63
N GLY A 25 -16.36 5.38 0.53
CA GLY A 25 -17.03 5.23 1.82
C GLY A 25 -17.03 3.83 2.43
N LEU A 26 -16.12 2.96 1.96
CA LEU A 26 -16.02 1.57 2.44
C LEU A 26 -14.87 1.33 3.43
N HIS A 27 -14.04 2.33 3.69
CA HIS A 27 -12.94 2.20 4.63
C HIS A 27 -13.43 2.41 6.08
N PRO A 28 -13.08 1.53 7.03
CA PRO A 28 -13.58 1.61 8.42
C PRO A 28 -13.03 2.81 9.21
N TYR A 29 -11.87 3.35 8.84
CA TYR A 29 -11.16 4.38 9.61
C TYR A 29 -10.83 5.64 8.82
N SER A 30 -11.23 5.74 7.55
CA SER A 30 -10.94 6.88 6.71
C SER A 30 -12.11 7.17 5.76
N ASN A 31 -12.08 8.32 5.11
CA ASN A 31 -13.14 8.77 4.21
C ASN A 31 -12.57 9.67 3.11
N ALA A 32 -13.41 10.08 2.16
CA ALA A 32 -13.04 10.94 1.05
C ALA A 32 -12.44 12.27 1.51
N HIS A 33 -12.94 12.84 2.60
CA HIS A 33 -12.42 14.09 3.15
C HIS A 33 -10.98 13.96 3.63
N ASN A 34 -10.65 12.86 4.32
CA ASN A 34 -9.28 12.59 4.76
C ASN A 34 -8.32 12.42 3.58
N VAL A 35 -8.76 11.76 2.51
CA VAL A 35 -7.97 11.63 1.28
C VAL A 35 -7.74 13.00 0.66
N TRP A 36 -8.78 13.83 0.58
CA TRP A 36 -8.67 15.20 0.08
C TRP A 36 -7.69 16.04 0.91
N LEU A 37 -7.78 15.98 2.23
CA LEU A 37 -6.85 16.68 3.13
C LEU A 37 -5.40 16.30 2.86
N SER A 38 -5.14 15.01 2.69
CA SER A 38 -3.80 14.51 2.37
C SER A 38 -3.30 15.04 1.01
N LYS A 39 -4.14 14.97 -0.03
CA LYS A 39 -3.77 15.35 -1.40
C LYS A 39 -3.59 16.86 -1.58
N VAL A 40 -4.52 17.64 -1.06
CA VAL A 40 -4.61 19.07 -1.33
C VAL A 40 -3.92 19.90 -0.25
N MET A 41 -4.12 19.53 1.01
CA MET A 41 -3.60 20.29 2.17
C MET A 41 -2.32 19.71 2.75
N GLY A 42 -1.91 18.53 2.32
CA GLY A 42 -0.73 17.85 2.85
C GLY A 42 -0.86 17.36 4.29
N VAL A 43 -2.09 17.21 4.78
CA VAL A 43 -2.39 16.72 6.13
C VAL A 43 -2.53 15.21 6.09
N ASP A 44 -1.49 14.51 6.52
CA ASP A 44 -1.46 13.05 6.55
C ASP A 44 -1.78 12.50 7.94
N PHE A 45 -2.30 11.28 7.98
CA PHE A 45 -2.46 10.54 9.22
C PHE A 45 -1.08 10.26 9.84
N GLU A 46 -0.88 10.66 11.10
CA GLU A 46 0.41 10.49 11.81
C GLU A 46 0.76 9.02 12.07
N GLY A 47 -0.24 8.14 12.00
CA GLY A 47 -0.05 6.73 12.30
C GLY A 47 -0.22 6.43 13.79
N ASN A 48 -0.10 5.15 14.11
CA ASN A 48 -0.14 4.63 15.48
C ASN A 48 0.83 3.44 15.58
N GLU A 49 0.85 2.79 16.75
CA GLU A 49 1.71 1.62 16.98
C GLU A 49 1.46 0.50 15.97
N ALA A 50 0.20 0.22 15.62
CA ALA A 50 -0.16 -0.79 14.63
C ALA A 50 0.39 -0.45 13.25
N THR A 51 0.32 0.82 12.84
CA THR A 51 0.89 1.30 11.58
C THR A 51 2.41 1.16 11.56
N ALA A 52 3.07 1.56 12.65
CA ALA A 52 4.53 1.45 12.79
C ALA A 52 4.99 0.00 12.75
N LEU A 53 4.28 -0.90 13.43
CA LEU A 53 4.57 -2.33 13.42
C LEU A 53 4.36 -2.94 12.03
N GLY A 54 3.29 -2.54 11.34
CA GLY A 54 3.03 -2.98 9.97
C GLY A 54 4.18 -2.61 9.03
N GLN A 55 4.65 -1.38 9.09
CA GLN A 55 5.79 -0.91 8.28
C GLN A 55 7.09 -1.64 8.64
N LEU A 56 7.34 -1.87 9.92
CA LEU A 56 8.53 -2.56 10.39
C LEU A 56 8.58 -4.02 9.93
N LEU A 57 7.45 -4.70 9.92
CA LEU A 57 7.35 -6.14 9.60
C LEU A 57 7.20 -6.42 8.11
N GLU A 58 6.88 -5.44 7.29
CA GLU A 58 6.62 -5.62 5.85
C GLU A 58 7.81 -6.29 5.15
N GLU A 59 9.01 -5.75 5.30
CA GLU A 59 10.21 -6.26 4.62
C GLU A 59 10.61 -7.67 5.09
N PRO A 60 10.70 -7.98 6.39
CA PRO A 60 10.97 -9.34 6.83
C PRO A 60 9.94 -10.38 6.35
N ILE A 61 8.66 -10.01 6.35
CA ILE A 61 7.59 -10.89 5.87
C ILE A 61 7.73 -11.13 4.37
N PHE A 62 8.00 -10.07 3.59
CA PHE A 62 8.23 -10.19 2.16
C PHE A 62 9.39 -11.12 1.86
N ASN A 63 10.53 -10.94 2.54
CA ASN A 63 11.72 -11.76 2.35
C ASN A 63 11.47 -13.23 2.68
N TYR A 64 10.81 -13.48 3.80
CA TYR A 64 10.42 -14.84 4.18
C TYR A 64 9.54 -15.52 3.12
N PHE A 65 8.55 -14.78 2.61
CA PHE A 65 7.69 -15.27 1.54
C PHE A 65 8.49 -15.55 0.25
N ALA A 66 9.33 -14.60 -0.16
CA ALA A 66 10.13 -14.72 -1.38
C ALA A 66 11.07 -15.93 -1.32
N ASP A 67 11.74 -16.14 -0.19
CA ASP A 67 12.67 -17.27 0.02
C ASP A 67 11.95 -18.62 -0.07
N SER A 68 10.65 -18.67 0.16
CA SER A 68 9.86 -19.91 0.05
C SER A 68 9.50 -20.30 -1.39
N LYS A 69 9.80 -19.43 -2.38
CA LYS A 69 9.36 -19.62 -3.77
C LYS A 69 10.51 -20.06 -4.68
N ALA A 70 10.22 -20.98 -5.61
CA ALA A 70 11.17 -21.39 -6.64
C ALA A 70 11.51 -20.25 -7.61
N SER A 71 10.51 -19.39 -7.89
CA SER A 71 10.68 -18.14 -8.65
C SER A 71 10.25 -17.00 -7.74
N PRO A 72 11.18 -16.45 -6.96
CA PRO A 72 10.83 -15.44 -5.96
C PRO A 72 10.43 -14.11 -6.62
N PRO A 73 9.46 -13.40 -6.01
CA PRO A 73 9.20 -12.02 -6.39
C PRO A 73 10.33 -11.11 -5.94
N ILE A 74 10.44 -9.96 -6.58
CA ILE A 74 11.39 -8.91 -6.20
C ILE A 74 10.65 -7.74 -5.55
N HIS A 75 11.32 -7.04 -4.65
CA HIS A 75 10.79 -5.80 -4.06
C HIS A 75 10.53 -4.78 -5.15
N ASN A 76 9.36 -4.19 -5.11
CA ASN A 76 9.00 -3.09 -6.01
C ASN A 76 9.26 -1.75 -5.33
N ARG A 77 9.82 -0.81 -6.09
CA ARG A 77 10.07 0.57 -5.65
C ARG A 77 9.45 1.60 -6.59
N GLN A 78 8.58 1.16 -7.47
CA GLN A 78 7.96 2.02 -8.47
C GLN A 78 6.48 2.20 -8.20
N THR A 79 6.00 3.41 -8.44
CA THR A 79 4.57 3.71 -8.53
C THR A 79 4.16 3.63 -9.99
N PHE A 80 3.16 2.81 -10.26
CA PHE A 80 2.61 2.62 -11.60
C PHE A 80 1.40 3.53 -11.80
N ILE A 81 1.28 4.09 -12.99
CA ILE A 81 0.11 4.85 -13.43
C ILE A 81 -0.80 3.92 -14.23
N GLY A 82 -2.10 3.95 -13.93
CA GLY A 82 -3.11 3.17 -14.64
C GLY A 82 -3.49 3.75 -16.01
N GLU A 83 -4.57 3.22 -16.59
CA GLU A 83 -5.08 3.70 -17.87
C GLU A 83 -5.45 5.18 -17.83
N GLU A 84 -6.02 5.61 -16.71
CA GLU A 84 -6.30 7.03 -16.46
C GLU A 84 -5.14 7.67 -15.67
N PRO A 85 -4.73 8.89 -16.01
CA PRO A 85 -3.55 9.52 -15.39
C PRO A 85 -3.70 9.84 -13.90
N TRP A 86 -4.91 9.79 -13.37
CA TRP A 86 -5.18 9.97 -11.93
C TRP A 86 -5.10 8.66 -11.13
N MET A 87 -4.98 7.51 -11.79
CA MET A 87 -4.90 6.18 -11.14
C MET A 87 -3.45 5.82 -10.87
N SER A 88 -3.14 5.40 -9.65
CA SER A 88 -1.81 4.90 -9.31
C SER A 88 -1.86 3.71 -8.36
N ALA A 89 -0.78 2.91 -8.39
CA ALA A 89 -0.58 1.82 -7.44
C ALA A 89 0.91 1.60 -7.20
N THR A 90 1.24 1.24 -5.96
CA THR A 90 2.61 0.92 -5.56
C THR A 90 2.61 -0.43 -4.86
N PRO A 91 2.57 -1.55 -5.58
CA PRO A 91 2.64 -2.88 -4.97
C PRO A 91 3.96 -3.09 -4.24
N ASP A 92 3.97 -3.95 -3.22
CA ASP A 92 5.17 -4.23 -2.43
C ASP A 92 6.19 -5.06 -3.21
N GLY A 93 5.74 -5.92 -4.09
CA GLY A 93 6.61 -6.74 -4.92
C GLY A 93 6.02 -7.12 -6.26
N LEU A 94 6.89 -7.55 -7.16
CA LEU A 94 6.53 -8.00 -8.51
C LEU A 94 7.26 -9.30 -8.84
N TYR A 95 6.60 -10.18 -9.57
CA TYR A 95 7.27 -11.30 -10.21
C TYR A 95 7.97 -10.83 -11.50
N ILE A 96 9.07 -11.51 -11.86
CA ILE A 96 9.88 -11.17 -13.05
C ILE A 96 9.05 -11.26 -14.34
N ASP A 97 8.06 -12.16 -14.39
CA ASP A 97 7.14 -12.29 -15.52
C ASP A 97 6.26 -11.03 -15.75
N GLY A 98 6.23 -10.11 -14.78
CA GLY A 98 5.42 -8.90 -14.85
C GLY A 98 3.90 -9.11 -14.73
N ILE A 99 3.45 -10.35 -14.47
CA ILE A 99 2.03 -10.70 -14.36
C ILE A 99 1.57 -10.74 -12.92
N GLY A 100 2.41 -11.28 -12.04
CA GLY A 100 2.09 -11.41 -10.61
C GLY A 100 2.59 -10.23 -9.80
N LEU A 101 1.83 -9.84 -8.80
CA LEU A 101 2.24 -8.85 -7.80
C LEU A 101 2.04 -9.39 -6.38
N VAL A 102 2.75 -8.79 -5.44
CA VAL A 102 2.68 -9.14 -4.02
C VAL A 102 2.35 -7.89 -3.22
N GLU A 103 1.38 -8.03 -2.35
CA GLU A 103 1.02 -7.04 -1.33
C GLU A 103 1.14 -7.68 0.04
N VAL A 104 1.87 -7.03 0.96
CA VAL A 104 2.05 -7.50 2.33
C VAL A 104 1.11 -6.73 3.25
N LYS A 105 0.33 -7.47 4.05
CA LYS A 105 -0.55 -6.89 5.06
C LYS A 105 -0.27 -7.53 6.41
N VAL A 106 -0.04 -6.70 7.42
CA VAL A 106 0.08 -7.14 8.81
C VAL A 106 -1.26 -6.92 9.48
N VAL A 107 -1.87 -8.03 9.92
CA VAL A 107 -3.21 -8.03 10.48
C VAL A 107 -3.14 -8.37 11.97
N GLY A 108 -3.68 -7.50 12.82
CA GLY A 108 -3.74 -7.74 14.25
C GLY A 108 -4.78 -8.81 14.64
N PRO A 109 -4.68 -9.38 15.87
CA PRO A 109 -5.60 -10.43 16.32
C PRO A 109 -7.08 -10.03 16.27
N ARG A 110 -7.37 -8.75 16.49
CA ARG A 110 -8.76 -8.24 16.48
C ARG A 110 -9.39 -8.18 15.09
N SER A 111 -8.56 -8.12 14.04
CA SER A 111 -9.02 -7.97 12.65
C SER A 111 -8.85 -9.24 11.84
N PHE A 112 -8.15 -10.23 12.37
CA PHE A 112 -7.78 -11.45 11.64
C PHE A 112 -9.00 -12.18 11.05
N TRP A 113 -10.08 -12.27 11.81
CA TRP A 113 -11.29 -12.96 11.38
C TRP A 113 -11.99 -12.29 10.17
N GLN A 114 -11.74 -11.01 9.91
CA GLN A 114 -12.32 -10.27 8.79
C GLN A 114 -11.72 -10.69 7.43
N TRP A 115 -10.60 -11.39 7.46
CA TRP A 115 -9.91 -11.83 6.25
C TRP A 115 -10.38 -13.20 5.75
N GLY A 116 -11.30 -13.83 6.48
CA GLY A 116 -11.86 -15.12 6.14
C GLY A 116 -10.96 -16.30 6.54
N PRO A 117 -11.39 -17.52 6.26
CA PRO A 117 -10.62 -18.73 6.54
C PRO A 117 -9.41 -18.86 5.60
#